data_0c1c4dc891a3fa5fce0ff382c1337ee1
#
_entry.id   0c1c4dc891a3fa5fce0ff382c1337ee1
#
_cell.length_a   1.000
_cell.length_b   1.000
_cell.length_c   1.000
_cell.angle_alpha   90.00
_cell.angle_beta   90.00
_cell.angle_gamma   90.00
#
_symmetry.space_group_name_H-M   'P 1'
#
loop_
_entity.id
_entity.type
_entity.pdbx_description
1 polymer ?
#
loop_
_entity_poly.entity_id
_entity_poly.type
_entity_poly.pdbx_seq_one_letter_code
_entity_poly.pdbx_strand_id
1 'polypeptide(L)'
;MRLTVTRALGALAALAITAAAATPAPASAHPGVTASVWRAHARGAMSSASMNVLTLNDFRRVDNRISVFTGSAGRLTITAPEGLGDPDAGGAACTLDNAKPGELAGPEVSCAPGYIGAIVGDLGRGSDTFDADPSLPVMIGAQIDGQPRPLRGGPGRDRLIGSAMTDLLIGAGGADSIAGGGGQDRLIGGSGADNLSGGGAGDWLSGGGGPDKLSGGGGRDLCRGGGGFDAAKSCETARGIP
;
A
#
# COMPACT_ATOMS: atom_id res chain seq x y z
N MET A 1 -28.53 -6.08 20.46
CA MET A 1 -29.36 -6.45 19.33
C MET A 1 -28.67 -7.63 18.65
N ARG A 2 -29.34 -8.78 18.48
CA ARG A 2 -28.68 -10.04 18.03
C ARG A 2 -28.52 -10.03 16.51
N LEU A 3 -27.30 -10.27 16.03
CA LEU A 3 -27.04 -10.56 14.62
C LEU A 3 -27.40 -12.02 14.34
N THR A 4 -28.30 -12.22 13.40
CA THR A 4 -28.65 -13.55 12.89
C THR A 4 -27.88 -13.76 11.58
N VAL A 5 -26.94 -14.70 11.58
CA VAL A 5 -26.22 -15.10 10.36
C VAL A 5 -26.98 -16.25 9.71
N THR A 6 -27.57 -16.01 8.57
CA THR A 6 -28.20 -17.05 7.76
C THR A 6 -27.16 -17.56 6.73
N ARG A 7 -26.78 -18.82 6.86
CA ARG A 7 -25.99 -19.53 5.83
C ARG A 7 -26.89 -19.87 4.65
N ALA A 8 -26.61 -19.32 3.48
CA ALA A 8 -27.12 -19.81 2.22
C ALA A 8 -25.97 -20.47 1.44
N LEU A 9 -26.15 -21.74 1.07
CA LEU A 9 -25.29 -22.46 0.15
C LEU A 9 -25.59 -21.99 -1.30
N GLY A 10 -24.54 -21.68 -2.04
CA GLY A 10 -24.55 -21.66 -3.49
C GLY A 10 -24.93 -20.32 -4.11
N ALA A 11 -23.97 -19.73 -4.74
CA ALA A 11 -23.92 -18.66 -5.72
C ALA A 11 -23.09 -17.46 -5.25
N LEU A 12 -22.22 -17.01 -6.15
CA LEU A 12 -21.45 -15.76 -5.99
C LEU A 12 -22.40 -14.63 -5.60
N ALA A 13 -22.31 -14.18 -4.37
CA ALA A 13 -22.99 -12.97 -3.94
C ALA A 13 -21.91 -12.02 -3.37
N ALA A 14 -21.72 -10.91 -4.06
CA ALA A 14 -21.09 -9.76 -3.48
C ALA A 14 -21.90 -9.38 -2.23
N LEU A 15 -21.28 -9.48 -1.05
CA LEU A 15 -21.91 -9.06 0.19
C LEU A 15 -21.88 -7.53 0.24
N ALA A 16 -22.95 -6.90 -0.23
CA ALA A 16 -23.22 -5.51 0.06
C ALA A 16 -23.66 -5.41 1.53
N ILE A 17 -22.78 -4.93 2.39
CA ILE A 17 -23.15 -4.59 3.77
C ILE A 17 -23.90 -3.26 3.71
N THR A 18 -25.23 -3.31 3.77
CA THR A 18 -26.05 -2.13 4.04
C THR A 18 -25.91 -1.76 5.50
N ALA A 19 -25.20 -0.68 5.78
CA ALA A 19 -25.12 -0.10 7.11
C ALA A 19 -26.49 0.45 7.53
N ALA A 20 -27.04 -0.07 8.60
CA ALA A 20 -28.17 0.55 9.28
C ALA A 20 -27.72 1.89 9.89
N ALA A 21 -28.47 2.94 9.61
CA ALA A 21 -28.21 4.27 10.10
C ALA A 21 -28.13 4.33 11.63
N ALA A 22 -26.93 4.49 12.15
CA ALA A 22 -26.70 4.95 13.50
C ALA A 22 -26.69 6.48 13.50
N THR A 23 -27.42 7.10 14.39
CA THR A 23 -27.44 8.55 14.62
C THR A 23 -26.02 9.06 14.83
N PRO A 24 -25.63 10.17 14.19
CA PRO A 24 -24.27 10.68 14.32
C PRO A 24 -24.04 11.18 15.74
N ALA A 25 -23.08 10.59 16.43
CA ALA A 25 -22.45 11.21 17.57
C ALA A 25 -21.69 12.47 17.10
N PRO A 26 -21.58 13.54 17.93
CA PRO A 26 -20.93 14.77 17.52
C PRO A 26 -19.48 14.49 17.15
N ALA A 27 -19.12 14.87 15.94
CA ALA A 27 -17.84 14.66 15.34
C ALA A 27 -16.74 15.44 16.08
N SER A 28 -15.99 14.76 16.89
CA SER A 28 -14.59 15.08 17.08
C SER A 28 -13.83 14.46 15.91
N ALA A 29 -13.75 15.22 14.81
CA ALA A 29 -13.07 14.77 13.62
C ALA A 29 -11.56 14.72 13.87
N HIS A 30 -11.04 13.55 14.19
CA HIS A 30 -9.63 13.29 14.08
C HIS A 30 -9.28 13.03 12.62
N PRO A 31 -8.29 13.76 12.05
CA PRO A 31 -7.80 13.50 10.71
C PRO A 31 -6.98 12.21 10.72
N GLY A 32 -7.47 11.17 10.10
CA GLY A 32 -6.76 9.87 10.08
C GLY A 32 -6.94 9.15 8.75
N VAL A 33 -5.93 8.38 8.40
CA VAL A 33 -5.99 7.39 7.32
C VAL A 33 -7.08 6.37 7.68
N THR A 34 -8.00 6.10 6.76
CA THR A 34 -8.97 5.03 6.95
C THR A 34 -8.38 3.72 6.43
N ALA A 35 -8.48 2.67 7.22
CA ALA A 35 -8.05 1.34 6.83
C ALA A 35 -9.23 0.38 6.85
N SER A 36 -9.34 -0.46 5.83
CA SER A 36 -10.34 -1.53 5.77
C SER A 36 -9.73 -2.83 5.30
N VAL A 37 -10.18 -3.95 5.84
CA VAL A 37 -9.73 -5.28 5.45
C VAL A 37 -10.84 -6.01 4.70
N TRP A 38 -10.51 -6.56 3.53
CA TRP A 38 -11.42 -7.36 2.75
C TRP A 38 -10.72 -8.56 2.12
N ARG A 39 -11.47 -9.57 1.73
CA ARG A 39 -10.93 -10.79 1.13
C ARG A 39 -10.96 -10.71 -0.39
N ALA A 40 -9.84 -10.97 -1.03
CA ALA A 40 -9.66 -10.98 -2.47
C ALA A 40 -9.13 -12.34 -2.95
N HIS A 41 -9.24 -12.58 -4.26
CA HIS A 41 -8.65 -13.72 -4.93
C HIS A 41 -7.42 -13.27 -5.73
N ALA A 42 -6.25 -13.77 -5.40
CA ALA A 42 -5.06 -13.56 -6.22
C ALA A 42 -5.12 -14.49 -7.44
N ARG A 43 -5.07 -13.93 -8.64
CA ARG A 43 -4.84 -14.68 -9.87
C ARG A 43 -3.34 -14.65 -10.19
N GLY A 44 -2.64 -15.72 -9.90
CA GLY A 44 -1.28 -15.96 -10.33
C GLY A 44 -0.93 -17.43 -10.18
N ALA A 45 -0.48 -18.04 -11.26
CA ALA A 45 0.08 -19.38 -11.40
C ALA A 45 -0.20 -20.38 -10.25
N MET A 46 -1.17 -21.23 -10.43
CA MET A 46 -1.41 -22.51 -9.76
C MET A 46 -2.20 -22.58 -8.45
N SER A 47 -2.73 -21.53 -7.88
CA SER A 47 -3.82 -21.69 -6.90
C SER A 47 -4.65 -20.42 -6.77
N SER A 48 -5.97 -20.54 -6.76
CA SER A 48 -6.89 -19.48 -6.35
C SER A 48 -6.87 -19.36 -4.83
N ALA A 49 -5.78 -18.85 -4.27
CA ALA A 49 -5.71 -18.57 -2.84
C ALA A 49 -6.44 -17.27 -2.56
N SER A 50 -7.43 -17.31 -1.71
CA SER A 50 -8.03 -16.08 -1.17
C SER A 50 -7.06 -15.46 -0.18
N MET A 51 -6.79 -14.15 -0.33
CA MET A 51 -5.99 -13.38 0.60
C MET A 51 -6.81 -12.25 1.22
N ASN A 52 -6.46 -11.83 2.40
CA ASN A 52 -7.01 -10.61 2.98
C ASN A 52 -6.19 -9.41 2.52
N VAL A 53 -6.87 -8.37 2.10
CA VAL A 53 -6.29 -7.15 1.59
C VAL A 53 -6.61 -6.01 2.55
N LEU A 54 -5.59 -5.31 3.00
CA LEU A 54 -5.74 -4.08 3.73
C LEU A 54 -5.76 -2.92 2.75
N THR A 55 -6.80 -2.10 2.80
CA THR A 55 -6.91 -0.89 2.01
C THR A 55 -6.68 0.32 2.89
N LEU A 56 -5.75 1.16 2.49
CA LEU A 56 -5.46 2.46 3.10
C LEU A 56 -6.00 3.55 2.19
N ASN A 57 -6.81 4.43 2.71
CA ASN A 57 -7.29 5.59 1.96
C ASN A 57 -7.18 6.83 2.83
N ASP A 58 -6.52 7.86 2.30
CA ASP A 58 -6.58 9.20 2.87
C ASP A 58 -7.33 10.13 1.94
N PHE A 59 -8.34 10.78 2.50
CA PHE A 59 -9.14 11.78 1.79
C PHE A 59 -8.76 13.21 2.18
N ARG A 60 -7.67 13.40 2.93
CA ARG A 60 -7.28 14.69 3.49
C ARG A 60 -6.04 15.26 2.83
N ARG A 61 -5.85 16.54 2.99
CA ARG A 61 -4.69 17.31 2.52
C ARG A 61 -3.68 17.40 3.66
N VAL A 62 -3.09 16.32 4.08
CA VAL A 62 -2.08 16.27 5.15
C VAL A 62 -0.99 15.29 4.78
N ASP A 63 0.20 15.55 5.28
CA ASP A 63 1.33 14.63 5.13
C ASP A 63 1.12 13.43 6.04
N ASN A 64 1.06 12.24 5.47
CA ASN A 64 0.87 10.99 6.21
C ASN A 64 2.20 10.28 6.43
N ARG A 65 2.32 9.61 7.56
CA ARG A 65 3.46 8.72 7.86
C ARG A 65 2.93 7.37 8.27
N ILE A 66 3.14 6.38 7.43
CA ILE A 66 2.70 5.02 7.67
C ILE A 66 3.93 4.12 7.69
N SER A 67 4.09 3.36 8.76
CA SER A 67 5.13 2.34 8.84
C SER A 67 4.51 0.97 9.02
N VAL A 68 5.05 -0.01 8.29
CA VAL A 68 4.59 -1.40 8.30
C VAL A 68 5.77 -2.31 8.62
N PHE A 69 5.68 -3.07 9.67
CA PHE A 69 6.77 -3.95 10.13
C PHE A 69 6.24 -5.20 10.83
N THR A 70 7.13 -6.14 11.07
CA THR A 70 6.83 -7.30 11.91
C THR A 70 7.04 -6.94 13.38
N GLY A 71 5.96 -6.83 14.12
CA GLY A 71 5.96 -6.58 15.55
C GLY A 71 6.19 -7.85 16.39
N SER A 72 5.84 -7.76 17.66
CA SER A 72 5.97 -8.89 18.60
C SER A 72 5.16 -10.11 18.16
N ALA A 73 5.68 -11.30 18.41
CA ALA A 73 5.06 -12.57 18.04
C ALA A 73 4.80 -12.74 16.52
N GLY A 74 5.57 -12.04 15.66
CA GLY A 74 5.44 -12.14 14.20
C GLY A 74 4.17 -11.50 13.65
N ARG A 75 3.51 -10.63 14.39
CA ARG A 75 2.32 -9.91 13.95
C ARG A 75 2.71 -8.80 12.96
N LEU A 76 1.90 -8.62 11.92
CA LEU A 76 2.02 -7.45 11.06
C LEU A 76 1.51 -6.22 11.82
N THR A 77 2.37 -5.26 12.00
CA THR A 77 2.06 -4.02 12.71
C THR A 77 2.10 -2.84 11.75
N ILE A 78 1.08 -2.01 11.82
CA ILE A 78 0.93 -0.80 11.02
C ILE A 78 0.75 0.37 11.96
N THR A 79 1.60 1.36 11.85
CA THR A 79 1.53 2.58 12.65
C THR A 79 1.33 3.80 11.76
N ALA A 80 0.46 4.70 12.19
CA ALA A 80 0.29 6.01 11.60
C ALA A 80 0.16 7.03 12.74
N PRO A 81 1.18 7.87 12.99
CA PRO A 81 1.18 8.83 14.10
C PRO A 81 -0.02 9.78 14.10
N GLU A 82 -0.59 10.03 12.94
CA GLU A 82 -1.71 10.96 12.73
C GLU A 82 -3.08 10.31 12.91
N GLY A 83 -3.08 9.03 13.23
CA GLY A 83 -4.26 8.22 13.51
C GLY A 83 -4.68 7.39 12.30
N LEU A 84 -4.74 6.08 12.50
CA LEU A 84 -5.56 5.20 11.66
C LEU A 84 -7.00 5.38 12.15
N GLY A 85 -7.90 5.85 11.30
CA GLY A 85 -9.34 5.80 11.59
C GLY A 85 -9.72 4.34 11.86
N ASP A 86 -10.79 4.13 12.63
CA ASP A 86 -11.25 2.79 13.03
C ASP A 86 -11.22 1.86 11.80
N PRO A 87 -10.26 0.93 11.71
CA PRO A 87 -10.38 -0.08 10.71
C PRO A 87 -11.62 -0.86 11.12
N ASP A 88 -12.61 -0.88 10.28
CA ASP A 88 -13.66 -1.88 10.35
C ASP A 88 -12.95 -3.23 10.17
N ALA A 89 -12.17 -3.58 11.20
CA ALA A 89 -11.30 -4.73 11.26
C ALA A 89 -12.22 -5.93 11.29
N GLY A 90 -12.58 -6.37 10.11
CA GLY A 90 -13.43 -7.52 9.92
C GLY A 90 -12.85 -8.76 10.57
N GLY A 91 -13.04 -8.91 11.86
CA GLY A 91 -12.77 -10.13 12.57
C GLY A 91 -11.61 -10.09 13.57
N ALA A 92 -11.58 -11.11 14.43
CA ALA A 92 -10.66 -11.29 15.56
C ALA A 92 -9.15 -11.40 15.22
N ALA A 93 -8.75 -11.24 13.97
CA ALA A 93 -7.37 -11.41 13.52
C ALA A 93 -6.53 -10.12 13.53
N CYS A 94 -7.18 -8.95 13.51
CA CYS A 94 -6.53 -7.66 13.69
C CYS A 94 -7.08 -6.96 14.95
N THR A 95 -6.20 -6.30 15.67
CA THR A 95 -6.55 -5.53 16.87
C THR A 95 -6.05 -4.10 16.71
N LEU A 96 -6.85 -3.15 17.17
CA LEU A 96 -6.38 -1.81 17.43
C LEU A 96 -5.75 -1.80 18.82
N ASP A 97 -4.45 -1.64 18.88
CA ASP A 97 -3.77 -1.39 20.14
C ASP A 97 -3.86 0.12 20.40
N ASN A 98 -4.89 0.51 21.16
CA ASN A 98 -5.06 1.90 21.58
C ASN A 98 -3.88 2.31 22.46
N ALA A 99 -3.24 3.43 22.09
CA ALA A 99 -2.31 4.10 22.97
C ALA A 99 -2.99 4.34 24.34
N LYS A 100 -2.23 4.14 25.42
CA LYS A 100 -2.70 4.45 26.78
C LYS A 100 -3.12 5.91 26.85
N PRO A 101 -4.14 6.26 27.65
CA PRO A 101 -4.53 7.65 27.88
C PRO A 101 -3.30 8.46 28.32
N GLY A 102 -2.88 9.43 27.50
CA GLY A 102 -1.74 10.31 27.78
C GLY A 102 -0.48 10.07 26.92
N GLU A 103 -0.42 9.06 26.09
CA GLU A 103 0.66 8.88 25.11
C GLU A 103 0.23 9.40 23.73
N LEU A 104 1.11 10.21 23.11
CA LEU A 104 0.95 10.75 21.75
C LEU A 104 1.25 9.72 20.66
N ALA A 105 1.29 8.44 20.99
CA ALA A 105 1.45 7.37 19.99
C ALA A 105 0.12 7.19 19.24
N GLY A 106 0.14 7.40 17.94
CA GLY A 106 -1.03 7.19 17.07
C GLY A 106 -1.54 5.74 17.12
N PRO A 107 -2.74 5.46 16.63
CA PRO A 107 -3.31 4.12 16.65
C PRO A 107 -2.42 3.15 15.86
N GLU A 108 -2.14 2.06 16.49
CA GLU A 108 -1.43 0.92 15.93
C GLU A 108 -2.45 -0.17 15.59
N VAL A 109 -2.37 -0.69 14.37
CA VAL A 109 -3.11 -1.89 13.96
C VAL A 109 -2.17 -3.07 13.94
N SER A 110 -2.50 -4.11 14.67
CA SER A 110 -1.72 -5.33 14.74
C SER A 110 -2.54 -6.53 14.26
N CYS A 111 -2.11 -7.16 13.18
CA CYS A 111 -2.78 -8.30 12.56
C CYS A 111 -2.03 -9.62 12.82
N ALA A 112 -2.76 -10.73 12.90
CA ALA A 112 -2.16 -12.05 13.06
C ALA A 112 -1.16 -12.36 11.93
N PRO A 113 -0.09 -13.14 12.19
CA PRO A 113 0.89 -13.50 11.19
C PRO A 113 0.23 -14.15 9.96
N GLY A 114 0.61 -13.71 8.75
CA GLY A 114 0.06 -14.23 7.49
C GLY A 114 -1.42 -13.92 7.24
N TYR A 115 -2.05 -13.10 8.07
CA TYR A 115 -3.46 -12.72 7.87
C TYR A 115 -3.64 -11.74 6.71
N ILE A 116 -2.77 -10.75 6.59
CA ILE A 116 -2.76 -9.79 5.48
C ILE A 116 -1.80 -10.29 4.40
N GLY A 117 -2.27 -10.39 3.17
CA GLY A 117 -1.45 -10.77 2.00
C GLY A 117 -1.08 -9.59 1.12
N ALA A 118 -1.85 -8.51 1.15
CA ALA A 118 -1.54 -7.29 0.41
C ALA A 118 -2.03 -6.04 1.13
N ILE A 119 -1.30 -4.92 0.93
CA ILE A 119 -1.68 -3.58 1.35
C ILE A 119 -1.80 -2.72 0.10
N VAL A 120 -2.94 -2.08 -0.09
CA VAL A 120 -3.22 -1.22 -1.25
C VAL A 120 -3.83 0.09 -0.80
N GLY A 121 -3.80 1.12 -1.65
CA GLY A 121 -4.49 2.35 -1.28
C GLY A 121 -3.99 3.60 -1.98
N ASP A 122 -4.52 4.73 -1.51
CA ASP A 122 -4.16 6.07 -1.94
C ASP A 122 -3.89 6.93 -0.69
N LEU A 123 -2.69 7.48 -0.61
CA LEU A 123 -2.26 8.27 0.56
C LEU A 123 -2.78 9.72 0.49
N GLY A 124 -3.27 10.11 -0.69
CA GLY A 124 -3.98 11.37 -0.84
C GLY A 124 -3.13 12.54 -1.30
N ARG A 125 -3.30 13.70 -0.66
CA ARG A 125 -2.55 14.91 -0.98
C ARG A 125 -1.64 15.25 0.19
N GLY A 126 -0.42 15.61 -0.10
CA GLY A 126 0.56 15.97 0.88
C GLY A 126 1.92 15.44 0.47
N SER A 127 2.86 15.46 1.39
CA SER A 127 4.14 14.78 1.23
C SER A 127 4.13 13.55 2.11
N ASP A 128 3.74 12.43 1.51
CA ASP A 128 3.42 11.22 2.24
C ASP A 128 4.65 10.31 2.40
N THR A 129 4.65 9.53 3.46
CA THR A 129 5.67 8.51 3.71
C THR A 129 4.99 7.18 4.00
N PHE A 130 5.32 6.18 3.21
CA PHE A 130 4.96 4.80 3.44
C PHE A 130 6.24 3.96 3.47
N ASP A 131 6.59 3.48 4.63
CA ASP A 131 7.79 2.67 4.85
C ASP A 131 7.37 1.24 5.26
N ALA A 132 7.48 0.28 4.33
CA ALA A 132 7.40 -1.13 4.67
C ALA A 132 8.80 -1.66 5.02
N ASP A 133 8.88 -2.56 5.98
CA ASP A 133 10.10 -3.33 6.21
C ASP A 133 10.37 -4.20 4.97
N PRO A 134 11.54 -4.08 4.34
CA PRO A 134 11.85 -4.79 3.09
C PRO A 134 11.92 -6.32 3.23
N SER A 135 11.83 -6.86 4.43
CA SER A 135 11.75 -8.30 4.68
C SER A 135 10.31 -8.84 4.76
N LEU A 136 9.31 -7.97 4.71
CA LEU A 136 7.91 -8.38 4.86
C LEU A 136 7.43 -9.27 3.71
N PRO A 137 6.77 -10.39 4.01
CA PRO A 137 6.14 -11.24 3.00
C PRO A 137 4.71 -10.76 2.65
N VAL A 138 4.54 -9.47 2.42
CA VAL A 138 3.24 -8.82 2.13
C VAL A 138 3.42 -7.92 0.92
N MET A 139 2.60 -8.07 -0.11
CA MET A 139 2.65 -7.22 -1.31
C MET A 139 2.19 -5.79 -0.99
N ILE A 140 2.93 -4.80 -1.46
CA ILE A 140 2.54 -3.38 -1.34
C ILE A 140 2.04 -2.90 -2.70
N GLY A 141 0.73 -2.76 -2.82
CA GLY A 141 0.08 -2.71 -4.12
C GLY A 141 0.12 -4.11 -4.76
N ALA A 142 -0.88 -4.46 -5.52
CA ALA A 142 -0.97 -5.79 -6.10
C ALA A 142 -1.88 -5.83 -7.33
N GLN A 143 -1.82 -6.92 -8.08
CA GLN A 143 -2.87 -7.28 -9.01
C GLN A 143 -3.89 -8.19 -8.32
N ILE A 144 -5.10 -7.70 -8.12
CA ILE A 144 -6.16 -8.38 -7.40
C ILE A 144 -7.35 -8.57 -8.34
N ASP A 145 -7.82 -9.81 -8.47
CA ASP A 145 -8.91 -10.17 -9.41
C ASP A 145 -8.64 -9.71 -10.86
N GLY A 146 -7.36 -9.70 -11.26
CA GLY A 146 -6.92 -9.25 -12.58
C GLY A 146 -6.93 -7.74 -12.77
N GLN A 147 -7.17 -6.97 -11.71
CA GLN A 147 -7.13 -5.51 -11.71
C GLN A 147 -5.92 -4.99 -10.93
N PRO A 148 -5.21 -3.99 -11.44
CA PRO A 148 -4.13 -3.36 -10.70
C PRO A 148 -4.70 -2.54 -9.53
N ARG A 149 -4.21 -2.83 -8.35
CA ARG A 149 -4.49 -2.13 -7.09
C ARG A 149 -3.19 -1.61 -6.51
N PRO A 150 -2.67 -0.47 -6.99
CA PRO A 150 -1.42 0.08 -6.50
C PRO A 150 -1.54 0.65 -5.09
N LEU A 151 -0.39 0.84 -4.45
CA LEU A 151 -0.24 1.88 -3.45
C LEU A 151 0.15 3.16 -4.17
N ARG A 152 -0.57 4.24 -3.96
CA ARG A 152 -0.35 5.56 -4.56
C ARG A 152 0.07 6.57 -3.51
N GLY A 153 1.08 7.38 -3.78
CA GLY A 153 1.40 8.57 -3.01
C GLY A 153 0.33 9.65 -3.24
N GLY A 154 0.24 10.16 -4.42
CA GLY A 154 -0.69 11.20 -4.80
C GLY A 154 0.00 12.47 -5.29
N PRO A 155 -0.63 13.65 -5.18
CA PRO A 155 0.05 14.91 -5.46
C PRO A 155 0.91 15.35 -4.26
N GLY A 156 2.21 15.46 -4.43
CA GLY A 156 3.13 15.89 -3.38
C GLY A 156 4.52 15.31 -3.57
N ARG A 157 5.35 15.41 -2.57
CA ARG A 157 6.64 14.71 -2.56
C ARG A 157 6.52 13.50 -1.67
N ASP A 158 6.45 12.34 -2.26
CA ASP A 158 6.17 11.13 -1.54
C ASP A 158 7.40 10.23 -1.41
N ARG A 159 7.41 9.44 -0.36
CA ARG A 159 8.38 8.38 -0.12
C ARG A 159 7.63 7.06 0.03
N LEU A 160 7.83 6.14 -0.91
CA LEU A 160 7.20 4.83 -0.89
C LEU A 160 8.28 3.75 -0.85
N ILE A 161 8.26 2.90 0.16
CA ILE A 161 9.13 1.73 0.27
C ILE A 161 8.25 0.49 0.27
N GLY A 162 8.54 -0.41 -0.67
CA GLY A 162 7.92 -1.71 -0.80
C GLY A 162 8.52 -2.77 0.13
N SER A 163 8.35 -4.01 -0.22
CA SER A 163 8.59 -5.18 0.62
C SER A 163 9.59 -6.18 0.01
N ALA A 164 9.56 -7.44 0.45
CA ALA A 164 10.28 -8.54 -0.19
C ALA A 164 9.50 -9.18 -1.35
N MET A 165 8.26 -8.78 -1.56
CA MET A 165 7.32 -9.39 -2.53
C MET A 165 7.19 -8.51 -3.77
N THR A 166 6.44 -9.01 -4.76
CA THR A 166 6.10 -8.23 -5.95
C THR A 166 5.18 -7.08 -5.62
N ASP A 167 5.64 -5.86 -5.83
CA ASP A 167 4.95 -4.64 -5.44
C ASP A 167 4.51 -3.79 -6.65
N LEU A 168 3.48 -2.98 -6.45
CA LEU A 168 2.96 -2.03 -7.44
C LEU A 168 2.83 -0.64 -6.80
N LEU A 169 3.83 0.20 -7.03
CA LEU A 169 3.95 1.51 -6.39
C LEU A 169 3.84 2.62 -7.43
N ILE A 170 3.08 3.66 -7.12
CA ILE A 170 2.87 4.83 -7.98
C ILE A 170 3.05 6.12 -7.17
N GLY A 171 4.00 6.95 -7.52
CA GLY A 171 4.18 8.29 -6.94
C GLY A 171 3.03 9.21 -7.30
N ALA A 172 2.81 9.39 -8.56
CA ALA A 172 1.80 10.17 -9.24
C ALA A 172 2.25 11.61 -9.55
N GLY A 173 2.32 12.53 -8.64
CA GLY A 173 2.71 13.89 -8.97
C GLY A 173 3.53 14.59 -7.90
N GLY A 174 4.65 15.14 -8.31
CA GLY A 174 5.63 15.74 -7.41
C GLY A 174 7.00 15.11 -7.60
N ALA A 175 7.89 15.27 -6.66
CA ALA A 175 9.23 14.71 -6.75
C ALA A 175 9.36 13.53 -5.78
N ASP A 176 9.10 12.33 -6.28
CA ASP A 176 8.89 11.16 -5.46
C ASP A 176 10.16 10.29 -5.29
N SER A 177 10.21 9.55 -4.20
CA SER A 177 11.24 8.56 -3.93
C SER A 177 10.59 7.20 -3.72
N ILE A 178 10.81 6.28 -4.67
CA ILE A 178 10.16 4.97 -4.67
C ILE A 178 11.21 3.87 -4.67
N ALA A 179 11.09 2.92 -3.76
CA ALA A 179 11.93 1.73 -3.70
C ALA A 179 11.06 0.48 -3.66
N GLY A 180 11.27 -0.45 -4.59
CA GLY A 180 10.53 -1.72 -4.64
C GLY A 180 10.96 -2.65 -3.52
N GLY A 181 12.23 -2.96 -3.44
CA GLY A 181 12.78 -3.84 -2.42
C GLY A 181 13.22 -5.18 -2.98
N GLY A 182 12.53 -6.23 -2.64
CA GLY A 182 12.73 -7.55 -3.26
C GLY A 182 11.53 -7.94 -4.10
N GLY A 183 11.70 -8.96 -4.97
CA GLY A 183 10.62 -9.37 -5.85
C GLY A 183 10.62 -8.61 -7.18
N GLN A 184 9.66 -8.97 -8.04
CA GLN A 184 9.51 -8.34 -9.35
C GLN A 184 8.54 -7.16 -9.25
N ASP A 185 9.08 -5.97 -9.18
CA ASP A 185 8.32 -4.77 -8.87
C ASP A 185 7.92 -3.96 -10.10
N ARG A 186 6.83 -3.23 -9.95
CA ARG A 186 6.40 -2.23 -10.90
C ARG A 186 6.33 -0.86 -10.25
N LEU A 187 7.26 0.01 -10.61
CA LEU A 187 7.41 1.34 -10.05
C LEU A 187 7.08 2.40 -11.11
N ILE A 188 6.23 3.34 -10.76
CA ILE A 188 5.84 4.45 -11.63
C ILE A 188 6.03 5.75 -10.84
N GLY A 189 6.92 6.62 -11.30
CA GLY A 189 7.11 7.95 -10.73
C GLY A 189 5.89 8.82 -10.98
N GLY A 190 5.71 9.22 -12.21
CA GLY A 190 4.56 9.99 -12.63
C GLY A 190 4.95 11.33 -13.24
N SER A 191 4.57 12.43 -12.64
CA SER A 191 5.02 13.76 -13.06
C SER A 191 5.90 14.39 -12.00
N GLY A 192 7.05 14.88 -12.38
CA GLY A 192 8.01 15.51 -11.47
C GLY A 192 9.40 14.95 -11.64
N ALA A 193 10.27 15.18 -10.67
CA ALA A 193 11.64 14.70 -10.70
C ALA A 193 11.79 13.51 -9.72
N ASP A 194 11.62 12.31 -10.25
CA ASP A 194 11.46 11.12 -9.44
C ASP A 194 12.77 10.32 -9.28
N ASN A 195 12.88 9.61 -8.19
CA ASN A 195 13.97 8.70 -7.89
C ASN A 195 13.42 7.30 -7.63
N LEU A 196 13.62 6.38 -8.59
CA LEU A 196 13.09 5.02 -8.55
C LEU A 196 14.22 4.01 -8.38
N SER A 197 14.06 3.07 -7.47
CA SER A 197 14.96 1.94 -7.25
C SER A 197 14.19 0.64 -7.25
N GLY A 198 14.44 -0.25 -8.22
CA GLY A 198 13.81 -1.58 -8.27
C GLY A 198 14.24 -2.41 -7.08
N GLY A 199 15.49 -2.77 -7.03
CA GLY A 199 16.08 -3.51 -5.92
C GLY A 199 16.60 -4.87 -6.33
N GLY A 200 15.94 -5.93 -5.93
CA GLY A 200 16.32 -7.30 -6.32
C GLY A 200 15.30 -7.95 -7.24
N ALA A 201 15.74 -8.92 -8.03
CA ALA A 201 14.98 -9.56 -9.10
C ALA A 201 14.72 -8.61 -10.30
N GLY A 202 13.84 -8.97 -11.24
CA GLY A 202 13.66 -8.22 -12.48
C GLY A 202 12.48 -7.25 -12.41
N ASP A 203 12.78 -5.95 -12.50
CA ASP A 203 11.84 -4.88 -12.21
C ASP A 203 11.41 -4.09 -13.46
N TRP A 204 10.27 -3.44 -13.34
CA TRP A 204 9.78 -2.49 -14.33
C TRP A 204 9.66 -1.10 -13.72
N LEU A 205 10.49 -0.18 -14.19
CA LEU A 205 10.54 1.21 -13.72
C LEU A 205 10.09 2.16 -14.82
N SER A 206 9.24 3.11 -14.50
CA SER A 206 8.85 4.20 -15.39
C SER A 206 8.94 5.53 -14.66
N GLY A 207 9.85 6.42 -15.08
CA GLY A 207 9.97 7.76 -14.53
C GLY A 207 8.70 8.56 -14.82
N GLY A 208 8.47 8.88 -16.06
CA GLY A 208 7.26 9.59 -16.47
C GLY A 208 7.54 10.93 -17.11
N GLY A 209 7.17 12.01 -16.48
CA GLY A 209 7.44 13.35 -16.97
C GLY A 209 8.27 14.17 -16.01
N GLY A 210 9.39 14.71 -16.48
CA GLY A 210 10.37 15.44 -15.68
C GLY A 210 11.72 14.71 -15.65
N PRO A 211 12.74 15.27 -15.01
CA PRO A 211 14.06 14.65 -14.96
C PRO A 211 14.12 13.55 -13.87
N ASP A 212 14.18 12.30 -14.30
CA ASP A 212 14.07 11.15 -13.43
C ASP A 212 15.39 10.41 -13.23
N LYS A 213 15.53 9.74 -12.09
CA LYS A 213 16.64 8.84 -11.78
C LYS A 213 16.11 7.43 -11.54
N LEU A 214 16.51 6.49 -12.39
CA LEU A 214 16.09 5.11 -12.34
C LEU A 214 17.28 4.20 -12.03
N SER A 215 17.11 3.27 -11.10
CA SER A 215 18.09 2.24 -10.78
C SER A 215 17.37 0.88 -10.75
N GLY A 216 17.63 0.01 -11.72
CA GLY A 216 17.06 -1.33 -11.72
C GLY A 216 17.52 -2.11 -10.51
N GLY A 217 18.80 -2.36 -10.41
CA GLY A 217 19.36 -3.07 -9.26
C GLY A 217 19.96 -4.41 -9.67
N GLY A 218 19.53 -5.47 -9.01
CA GLY A 218 19.93 -6.82 -9.34
C GLY A 218 18.81 -7.57 -10.06
N GLY A 219 19.13 -8.15 -11.22
CA GLY A 219 18.14 -8.87 -12.01
C GLY A 219 18.14 -8.49 -13.48
N ARG A 220 16.99 -8.60 -14.12
CA ARG A 220 16.79 -8.12 -15.49
C ARG A 220 15.72 -7.05 -15.50
N ASP A 221 16.17 -5.83 -15.56
CA ASP A 221 15.34 -4.67 -15.32
C ASP A 221 14.99 -3.92 -16.60
N LEU A 222 13.77 -3.43 -16.67
CA LEU A 222 13.30 -2.57 -17.74
C LEU A 222 13.03 -1.17 -17.19
N CYS A 223 13.88 -0.22 -17.61
CA CYS A 223 13.75 1.18 -17.24
C CYS A 223 13.25 2.01 -18.42
N ARG A 224 12.24 2.83 -18.16
CA ARG A 224 11.71 3.81 -19.09
C ARG A 224 11.75 5.18 -18.44
N GLY A 225 12.58 6.09 -18.98
CA GLY A 225 12.64 7.48 -18.50
C GLY A 225 11.32 8.18 -18.74
N GLY A 226 11.05 8.52 -19.96
CA GLY A 226 9.81 9.20 -20.34
C GLY A 226 10.11 10.55 -20.98
N GLY A 227 9.52 11.60 -20.47
CA GLY A 227 9.77 12.96 -20.93
C GLY A 227 10.64 13.73 -19.95
N GLY A 228 11.78 14.24 -20.44
CA GLY A 228 12.71 14.99 -19.61
C GLY A 228 14.15 14.57 -19.85
N PHE A 229 15.05 14.96 -18.94
CA PHE A 229 16.43 14.50 -18.93
C PHE A 229 16.60 13.44 -17.86
N ASP A 230 16.47 12.19 -18.27
CA ASP A 230 16.45 11.06 -17.38
C ASP A 230 17.80 10.38 -17.26
N ALA A 231 18.07 9.74 -16.15
CA ALA A 231 19.23 8.93 -15.91
C ALA A 231 18.83 7.53 -15.44
N ALA A 232 19.40 6.51 -16.09
CA ALA A 232 19.19 5.13 -15.68
C ALA A 232 20.53 4.43 -15.44
N LYS A 233 20.56 3.56 -14.43
CA LYS A 233 21.68 2.67 -14.12
C LYS A 233 21.17 1.30 -13.73
N SER A 234 22.01 0.27 -13.95
CA SER A 234 21.67 -1.12 -13.61
C SER A 234 20.31 -1.52 -14.19
N CYS A 235 20.10 -1.23 -15.47
CA CYS A 235 18.91 -1.63 -16.22
C CYS A 235 19.38 -2.33 -17.49
N GLU A 236 19.00 -3.57 -17.72
CA GLU A 236 19.38 -4.34 -18.91
C GLU A 236 18.68 -3.84 -20.17
N THR A 237 17.54 -3.18 -19.99
CA THR A 237 16.83 -2.47 -21.05
C THR A 237 16.46 -1.08 -20.57
N ALA A 238 16.98 -0.05 -21.25
CA ALA A 238 16.63 1.35 -20.96
C ALA A 238 16.02 2.00 -22.21
N ARG A 239 14.95 2.77 -22.05
CA ARG A 239 14.24 3.48 -23.12
C ARG A 239 13.86 4.89 -22.68
N GLY A 240 13.89 5.84 -23.63
CA GLY A 240 13.58 7.23 -23.30
C GLY A 240 14.57 7.85 -22.31
N ILE A 241 15.80 7.38 -22.34
CA ILE A 241 16.94 7.93 -21.61
C ILE A 241 17.80 8.62 -22.66
N PRO A 242 18.09 9.93 -22.55
CA PRO A 242 18.89 10.68 -23.50
C PRO A 242 20.37 10.27 -23.49
#